data_4acbfc22a27d8f9d7baa6808814f84c2
#
_entry.id   4acbfc22a27d8f9d7baa6808814f84c2
#
_cell.length_a   1.000
_cell.length_b   1.000
_cell.length_c   1.000
_cell.angle_alpha   90.00
_cell.angle_beta   90.00
_cell.angle_gamma   90.00
#
_symmetry.space_group_name_H-M   'P 1'
#
loop_
_entity.id
_entity.type
_entity.pdbx_description
1 polymer ?
#
loop_
_entity_poly.entity_id
_entity_poly.type
_entity_poly.pdbx_seq_one_letter_code
_entity_poly.pdbx_strand_id
1 'polypeptide(L)'
;MTNLDYLYNPDAAQRFFNFSRFVDKKLGFQIIEHGTILPHRKFNDKGEHGQAGWGGIVDAEGKFIRESHIHTGTGGIYDFPAESLQHSSETVIYLGISFHIWGHVITDNIRRIWFLKSVFMNQFKNCPLVYIAGDITLDKLPNFRRLLEILEVDVDSLREIKQPTQFDKIILPDECFFSKTLAPDDYSFPDNDSLERKFTDEYRQMIDQIRNFAMKNRSPTSNKKIFYFYGVRRQIGEERLAEYFKSKGYEVISPEKLTLDEQLNLLINAKSFASTLGSCSHNSVFLRDNAEAIFIPRRNEYMFHQEALNQVHPINAYYVDSALSVFYEVVGVYQHVMHCFIISEQLKRYFGDKFNGYEDDDFKIFADYFKISAKRYLPLNPEAEKYYGSVLPDFIRALFQKKTYAIDYPDMFPHWEKFRPLLSYKTHVSRKGWNTSWIQENQISNDLEQGMYLQAVKINSSRYKVYYSVYYGEDEGWSEEVSSGEMSGTTGIRKPIYGIKIRLDDAGAKELDILYRMYNFHEEWTTWAKNDEELISQGIKLNAIQIKLEPKQYR
;
A
#
# COMPACT_ATOMS: atom_id res chain seq x y z
N MET A 1 6.49 21.17 -4.72
CA MET A 1 5.56 21.36 -3.58
C MET A 1 4.43 20.37 -3.72
N THR A 2 4.05 19.65 -2.66
CA THR A 2 2.95 18.67 -2.70
C THR A 2 1.67 19.31 -2.19
N ASN A 3 0.60 19.23 -2.99
CA ASN A 3 -0.73 19.74 -2.66
C ASN A 3 -1.69 18.56 -2.43
N LEU A 4 -2.38 18.57 -1.29
CA LEU A 4 -3.31 17.53 -0.83
C LEU A 4 -4.76 18.01 -0.76
N ASP A 5 -5.07 19.25 -1.18
CA ASP A 5 -6.39 19.86 -1.06
C ASP A 5 -7.49 19.09 -1.81
N TYR A 6 -7.09 18.27 -2.78
CA TYR A 6 -8.00 17.46 -3.59
C TYR A 6 -8.14 16.01 -3.11
N LEU A 7 -7.71 15.74 -1.88
CA LEU A 7 -8.01 14.48 -1.19
C LEU A 7 -9.29 14.62 -0.37
N TYR A 8 -9.99 13.52 -0.14
CA TYR A 8 -11.15 13.49 0.76
C TYR A 8 -10.77 13.63 2.22
N ASN A 9 -9.58 13.18 2.58
CA ASN A 9 -9.03 13.29 3.93
C ASN A 9 -7.57 13.79 3.89
N PRO A 10 -7.37 15.10 3.62
CA PRO A 10 -6.03 15.67 3.53
C PRO A 10 -5.26 15.60 4.85
N ASP A 11 -5.93 15.73 6.00
CA ASP A 11 -5.28 15.69 7.32
C ASP A 11 -4.69 14.31 7.62
N ALA A 12 -5.41 13.25 7.28
CA ALA A 12 -4.89 11.89 7.42
C ALA A 12 -3.71 11.61 6.48
N ALA A 13 -3.72 12.24 5.29
CA ALA A 13 -2.63 12.13 4.33
C ALA A 13 -1.39 12.92 4.75
N GLN A 14 -1.57 14.07 5.39
CA GLN A 14 -0.50 15.00 5.74
C GLN A 14 0.67 14.33 6.48
N ARG A 15 0.37 13.36 7.35
CA ARG A 15 1.39 12.58 8.08
C ARG A 15 2.38 11.84 7.18
N PHE A 16 2.01 11.51 5.93
CA PHE A 16 2.87 10.82 4.98
C PHE A 16 3.76 11.74 4.16
N PHE A 17 3.41 13.04 4.09
CA PHE A 17 4.04 14.02 3.21
C PHE A 17 4.93 15.03 3.92
N ASN A 18 4.90 15.10 5.28
CA ASN A 18 5.62 16.10 6.07
C ASN A 18 7.09 15.77 6.31
N PHE A 19 7.69 14.81 5.60
CA PHE A 19 9.05 14.38 5.87
C PHE A 19 9.96 14.61 4.68
N SER A 20 11.19 15.04 4.95
CA SER A 20 12.25 15.00 3.96
C SER A 20 12.57 13.56 3.60
N ARG A 21 12.51 13.24 2.32
CA ARG A 21 12.94 11.96 1.76
C ARG A 21 14.41 11.95 1.38
N PHE A 22 15.03 13.11 1.29
CA PHE A 22 16.46 13.26 1.10
C PHE A 22 17.22 12.98 2.41
N VAL A 23 18.32 12.23 2.28
CA VAL A 23 19.24 11.96 3.38
C VAL A 23 20.66 12.28 2.92
N ASP A 24 21.31 13.18 3.66
CA ASP A 24 22.74 13.42 3.50
C ASP A 24 23.53 12.29 4.19
N LYS A 25 23.71 11.19 3.46
CA LYS A 25 24.46 10.01 3.89
C LYS A 25 25.63 9.78 2.95
N LYS A 26 26.83 9.69 3.48
CA LYS A 26 27.98 9.25 2.70
C LYS A 26 27.85 7.76 2.41
N LEU A 27 27.75 7.43 1.14
CA LEU A 27 27.68 6.04 0.69
C LEU A 27 29.06 5.39 0.65
N GLY A 28 29.09 4.11 0.92
CA GLY A 28 30.26 3.25 0.90
C GLY A 28 29.95 1.91 0.24
N PHE A 29 30.71 0.90 0.63
CA PHE A 29 30.53 -0.48 0.20
C PHE A 29 31.05 -1.44 1.28
N GLN A 30 30.56 -2.67 1.22
CA GLN A 30 31.05 -3.79 2.02
C GLN A 30 31.88 -4.72 1.13
N ILE A 31 32.88 -5.38 1.72
CA ILE A 31 33.61 -6.48 1.10
C ILE A 31 33.22 -7.75 1.84
N ILE A 32 32.67 -8.71 1.11
CA ILE A 32 32.27 -10.01 1.64
C ILE A 32 33.21 -11.03 1.09
N GLU A 33 34.09 -11.57 1.96
CA GLU A 33 35.07 -12.59 1.60
C GLU A 33 34.41 -13.96 1.59
N HIS A 34 34.71 -14.76 0.57
CA HIS A 34 34.18 -16.11 0.35
C HIS A 34 32.64 -16.20 0.40
N GLY A 35 31.96 -15.09 0.02
CA GLY A 35 30.49 -15.02 -0.01
C GLY A 35 29.91 -15.78 -1.19
N THR A 36 28.69 -16.27 -1.02
CA THR A 36 27.92 -16.95 -2.08
C THR A 36 26.78 -16.08 -2.56
N ILE A 37 26.69 -15.82 -3.86
CA ILE A 37 25.54 -15.19 -4.49
C ILE A 37 24.53 -16.28 -4.87
N LEU A 38 23.33 -16.18 -4.32
CA LEU A 38 22.21 -17.07 -4.59
C LEU A 38 21.27 -16.43 -5.64
N PRO A 39 21.01 -17.10 -6.79
CA PRO A 39 20.00 -16.65 -7.75
C PRO A 39 18.62 -16.51 -7.12
N HIS A 40 17.75 -15.76 -7.77
CA HIS A 40 16.38 -15.60 -7.31
C HIS A 40 15.58 -16.92 -7.46
N ARG A 41 14.93 -17.33 -6.38
CA ARG A 41 14.01 -18.47 -6.33
C ARG A 41 12.66 -18.01 -5.73
N LYS A 42 11.58 -18.17 -6.47
CA LYS A 42 10.23 -17.80 -6.01
C LYS A 42 9.83 -18.57 -4.75
N PHE A 43 9.04 -17.95 -3.87
CA PHE A 43 8.54 -18.62 -2.65
C PHE A 43 7.63 -19.83 -2.95
N ASN A 44 6.84 -19.77 -4.03
CA ASN A 44 5.96 -20.83 -4.42
C ASN A 44 6.13 -21.17 -5.89
N ASP A 45 6.24 -22.46 -6.22
CA ASP A 45 6.26 -22.97 -7.59
C ASP A 45 4.94 -22.71 -8.36
N LYS A 46 3.90 -22.26 -7.68
CA LYS A 46 2.55 -22.00 -8.25
C LYS A 46 2.38 -20.61 -8.87
N GLY A 47 3.44 -19.83 -9.06
CA GLY A 47 3.37 -18.60 -9.87
C GLY A 47 2.60 -17.41 -9.27
N GLU A 48 2.16 -17.52 -8.05
CA GLU A 48 1.50 -16.43 -7.33
C GLU A 48 2.57 -15.49 -6.76
N HIS A 49 2.66 -14.28 -7.24
CA HIS A 49 3.58 -13.21 -6.84
C HIS A 49 5.00 -13.30 -7.40
N GLY A 50 5.15 -12.97 -8.65
CA GLY A 50 6.37 -13.04 -9.45
C GLY A 50 7.62 -12.29 -8.94
N GLN A 51 7.56 -11.62 -7.78
CA GLN A 51 8.66 -10.84 -7.22
C GLN A 51 9.14 -11.31 -5.85
N ALA A 52 8.26 -11.90 -5.04
CA ALA A 52 8.64 -12.42 -3.74
C ALA A 52 9.43 -13.72 -3.89
N GLY A 53 10.55 -13.84 -3.15
CA GLY A 53 11.41 -15.01 -3.27
C GLY A 53 12.67 -14.92 -2.44
N TRP A 54 13.43 -16.00 -2.50
CA TRP A 54 14.75 -16.13 -1.89
C TRP A 54 15.85 -15.65 -2.84
N GLY A 55 17.06 -15.45 -2.36
CA GLY A 55 18.22 -15.04 -3.13
C GLY A 55 18.93 -13.84 -2.53
N GLY A 56 20.10 -13.48 -3.08
CA GLY A 56 20.98 -12.44 -2.56
C GLY A 56 22.32 -13.02 -2.14
N ILE A 57 23.00 -12.43 -1.16
CA ILE A 57 24.34 -12.83 -0.73
C ILE A 57 24.29 -13.52 0.63
N VAL A 58 25.04 -14.60 0.74
CA VAL A 58 25.32 -15.32 1.99
C VAL A 58 26.82 -15.24 2.26
N ASP A 59 27.23 -14.93 3.49
CA ASP A 59 28.65 -14.91 3.87
C ASP A 59 29.25 -16.31 3.99
N ALA A 60 30.52 -16.36 4.33
CA ALA A 60 31.27 -17.63 4.48
C ALA A 60 30.73 -18.53 5.60
N GLU A 61 30.08 -17.95 6.60
CA GLU A 61 29.47 -18.64 7.74
C GLU A 61 28.05 -19.11 7.46
N GLY A 62 27.53 -18.85 6.26
CA GLY A 62 26.16 -19.23 5.86
C GLY A 62 25.08 -18.24 6.29
N LYS A 63 25.44 -17.03 6.74
CA LYS A 63 24.50 -16.01 7.16
C LYS A 63 24.12 -15.11 6.00
N PHE A 64 22.83 -14.79 5.89
CA PHE A 64 22.33 -13.89 4.87
C PHE A 64 22.76 -12.43 5.11
N ILE A 65 23.31 -11.81 4.07
CA ILE A 65 23.66 -10.38 4.05
C ILE A 65 22.41 -9.59 3.69
N ARG A 66 21.76 -8.97 4.67
CA ARG A 66 20.46 -8.30 4.51
C ARG A 66 20.49 -7.19 3.48
N GLU A 67 21.56 -6.45 3.40
CA GLU A 67 21.75 -5.35 2.45
C GLU A 67 21.74 -5.83 0.99
N SER A 68 21.89 -7.15 0.74
CA SER A 68 21.83 -7.73 -0.60
C SER A 68 20.40 -8.01 -1.10
N HIS A 69 19.37 -7.86 -0.24
CA HIS A 69 17.98 -8.12 -0.58
C HIS A 69 17.34 -6.96 -1.35
N ILE A 70 16.14 -7.21 -1.85
CA ILE A 70 15.22 -6.15 -2.30
C ILE A 70 14.13 -5.95 -1.25
N HIS A 71 13.70 -4.71 -1.07
CA HIS A 71 12.73 -4.31 -0.05
C HIS A 71 11.31 -4.89 -0.20
N THR A 72 10.99 -5.53 -1.31
CA THR A 72 9.65 -6.09 -1.60
C THR A 72 9.49 -7.54 -1.14
N GLY A 73 10.14 -7.95 -0.06
CA GLY A 73 10.06 -9.32 0.44
C GLY A 73 10.87 -10.32 -0.38
N THR A 74 11.89 -9.84 -1.09
CA THR A 74 12.81 -10.68 -1.86
C THR A 74 14.17 -10.70 -1.23
N GLY A 75 14.62 -11.86 -0.83
CA GLY A 75 15.92 -12.12 -0.24
C GLY A 75 15.84 -13.19 0.83
N GLY A 76 16.95 -13.85 1.05
CA GLY A 76 17.07 -14.90 2.04
C GLY A 76 17.73 -16.15 1.50
N ILE A 77 17.96 -17.10 2.39
CA ILE A 77 18.63 -18.36 2.11
C ILE A 77 17.60 -19.41 1.69
N TYR A 78 18.00 -20.28 0.79
CA TYR A 78 17.28 -21.49 0.45
C TYR A 78 18.22 -22.66 0.28
N ASP A 79 17.74 -23.88 0.50
CA ASP A 79 18.52 -25.11 0.29
C ASP A 79 18.75 -25.36 -1.19
N PHE A 80 19.97 -25.73 -1.54
CA PHE A 80 20.36 -26.13 -2.89
C PHE A 80 21.34 -27.33 -2.84
N PRO A 81 21.37 -28.19 -3.88
CA PRO A 81 22.28 -29.30 -3.94
C PRO A 81 23.76 -28.83 -3.89
N ALA A 82 24.57 -29.45 -3.07
CA ALA A 82 25.99 -29.06 -2.90
C ALA A 82 26.75 -29.08 -4.24
N GLU A 83 26.41 -30.01 -5.12
CA GLU A 83 26.99 -30.11 -6.46
C GLU A 83 26.62 -28.96 -7.40
N SER A 84 25.62 -28.18 -7.07
CA SER A 84 25.22 -26.99 -7.84
C SER A 84 26.03 -25.75 -7.47
N LEU A 85 26.79 -25.77 -6.37
CA LEU A 85 27.61 -24.66 -5.95
C LEU A 85 28.83 -24.51 -6.87
N GLN A 86 28.93 -23.38 -7.50
CA GLN A 86 30.13 -23.00 -8.27
C GLN A 86 31.09 -22.21 -7.40
N HIS A 87 32.38 -22.33 -7.73
CA HIS A 87 33.44 -21.57 -7.08
C HIS A 87 34.19 -20.72 -8.11
N SER A 88 34.46 -19.47 -7.76
CA SER A 88 35.20 -18.53 -8.58
C SER A 88 36.21 -17.77 -7.70
N SER A 89 37.46 -17.70 -8.15
CA SER A 89 38.51 -16.91 -7.49
C SER A 89 38.44 -15.41 -7.83
N GLU A 90 37.34 -14.96 -8.47
CA GLU A 90 37.15 -13.56 -8.86
C GLU A 90 36.74 -12.70 -7.68
N THR A 91 37.09 -11.42 -7.78
CA THR A 91 36.41 -10.34 -7.07
C THR A 91 35.32 -9.77 -7.98
N VAL A 92 34.08 -9.69 -7.52
CA VAL A 92 32.95 -9.21 -8.32
C VAL A 92 32.23 -8.04 -7.63
N ILE A 93 31.55 -7.20 -8.42
CA ILE A 93 30.71 -6.11 -7.90
C ILE A 93 29.25 -6.54 -8.08
N TYR A 94 28.51 -6.63 -6.97
CA TYR A 94 27.11 -7.03 -6.97
C TYR A 94 26.19 -5.82 -7.10
N LEU A 95 25.44 -5.75 -8.20
CA LEU A 95 24.53 -4.65 -8.49
C LEU A 95 23.11 -4.87 -7.96
N GLY A 96 22.79 -6.07 -7.51
CA GLY A 96 21.47 -6.39 -6.95
C GLY A 96 20.64 -7.32 -7.82
N ILE A 97 19.33 -7.32 -7.58
CA ILE A 97 18.36 -8.12 -8.33
C ILE A 97 17.64 -7.22 -9.35
N SER A 98 17.48 -7.72 -10.57
CA SER A 98 16.81 -7.01 -11.67
C SER A 98 15.40 -7.53 -11.86
N PHE A 99 14.40 -6.65 -11.82
CA PHE A 99 13.00 -6.93 -12.11
C PHE A 99 12.52 -6.19 -13.34
N HIS A 100 11.48 -6.74 -13.99
CA HIS A 100 10.90 -6.14 -15.19
C HIS A 100 9.93 -4.99 -14.90
N ILE A 101 9.41 -4.88 -13.68
CA ILE A 101 8.42 -3.85 -13.35
C ILE A 101 9.09 -2.48 -13.31
N TRP A 102 8.63 -1.59 -14.17
CA TRP A 102 9.23 -0.29 -14.40
C TRP A 102 9.42 0.55 -13.11
N GLY A 103 8.48 0.48 -12.17
CA GLY A 103 8.63 1.13 -10.88
C GLY A 103 9.90 0.67 -10.15
N HIS A 104 10.15 -0.65 -10.14
CA HIS A 104 11.36 -1.22 -9.55
C HIS A 104 12.62 -0.90 -10.36
N VAL A 105 12.50 -0.76 -11.68
CA VAL A 105 13.64 -0.33 -12.51
C VAL A 105 14.15 1.02 -12.03
N ILE A 106 13.25 1.98 -11.83
CA ILE A 106 13.61 3.35 -11.41
C ILE A 106 14.10 3.39 -9.96
N THR A 107 13.55 2.58 -9.07
CA THR A 107 13.85 2.67 -7.63
C THR A 107 14.89 1.65 -7.16
N ASP A 108 14.73 0.39 -7.54
CA ASP A 108 15.48 -0.70 -6.96
C ASP A 108 16.63 -1.20 -7.83
N ASN A 109 16.39 -1.35 -9.14
CA ASN A 109 17.41 -1.94 -10.01
C ASN A 109 18.63 -1.03 -10.19
N ILE A 110 18.44 0.29 -10.18
CA ILE A 110 19.54 1.26 -10.40
C ILE A 110 20.21 1.72 -9.10
N ARG A 111 19.73 1.36 -7.94
CA ARG A 111 20.15 1.93 -6.65
C ARG A 111 21.63 1.72 -6.26
N ARG A 112 22.37 0.84 -6.96
CA ARG A 112 23.80 0.63 -6.77
C ARG A 112 24.67 1.08 -7.93
N ILE A 113 24.07 1.56 -9.02
CA ILE A 113 24.79 2.01 -10.23
C ILE A 113 25.69 3.22 -9.94
N TRP A 114 25.34 4.06 -8.97
CA TRP A 114 26.16 5.19 -8.54
C TRP A 114 27.62 4.80 -8.26
N PHE A 115 27.85 3.57 -7.76
CA PHE A 115 29.17 3.06 -7.39
C PHE A 115 30.14 3.06 -8.58
N LEU A 116 29.64 2.82 -9.79
CA LEU A 116 30.45 2.74 -11.00
C LEU A 116 31.08 4.09 -11.36
N LYS A 117 30.53 5.19 -10.86
CA LYS A 117 31.07 6.55 -11.05
C LYS A 117 31.76 7.10 -9.80
N SER A 118 31.79 6.34 -8.74
CA SER A 118 32.45 6.74 -7.49
C SER A 118 33.96 6.61 -7.58
N VAL A 119 34.67 7.32 -6.70
CA VAL A 119 36.13 7.19 -6.56
C VAL A 119 36.54 5.77 -6.17
N PHE A 120 35.67 5.02 -5.55
CA PHE A 120 35.92 3.62 -5.15
C PHE A 120 36.13 2.70 -6.34
N MET A 121 35.48 2.97 -7.47
CA MET A 121 35.59 2.17 -8.69
C MET A 121 37.03 2.12 -9.22
N ASN A 122 37.86 3.10 -8.89
CA ASN A 122 39.28 3.09 -9.29
C ASN A 122 40.02 1.86 -8.77
N GLN A 123 39.60 1.28 -7.65
CA GLN A 123 40.22 0.08 -7.05
C GLN A 123 39.68 -1.22 -7.68
N PHE A 124 38.53 -1.15 -8.38
CA PHE A 124 37.79 -2.31 -8.85
C PHE A 124 37.50 -2.29 -10.38
N LYS A 125 38.26 -1.51 -11.15
CA LYS A 125 38.06 -1.29 -12.59
C LYS A 125 37.91 -2.57 -13.43
N ASN A 126 38.60 -3.63 -13.02
CA ASN A 126 38.62 -4.89 -13.75
C ASN A 126 37.70 -5.95 -13.12
N CYS A 127 36.93 -5.60 -12.08
CA CYS A 127 36.04 -6.55 -11.45
C CYS A 127 34.76 -6.70 -12.28
N PRO A 128 34.33 -7.92 -12.58
CA PRO A 128 33.08 -8.18 -13.27
C PRO A 128 31.89 -7.60 -12.50
N LEU A 129 30.94 -7.01 -13.24
CA LEU A 129 29.67 -6.56 -12.71
C LEU A 129 28.67 -7.72 -12.76
N VAL A 130 28.10 -8.07 -11.61
CA VAL A 130 27.18 -9.20 -11.52
C VAL A 130 25.83 -8.79 -10.98
N TYR A 131 24.77 -9.46 -11.46
CA TYR A 131 23.41 -9.26 -11.00
C TYR A 131 22.62 -10.58 -10.94
N ILE A 132 21.49 -10.57 -10.30
CA ILE A 132 20.53 -11.67 -10.29
C ILE A 132 19.28 -11.25 -11.08
N ALA A 133 18.82 -12.09 -12.00
CA ALA A 133 17.51 -11.88 -12.63
C ALA A 133 16.38 -12.30 -11.68
N GLY A 134 15.46 -11.40 -11.37
CA GLY A 134 14.32 -11.71 -10.51
C GLY A 134 13.26 -12.55 -11.22
N ASP A 135 12.88 -12.16 -12.44
CA ASP A 135 11.80 -12.81 -13.19
C ASP A 135 12.02 -12.83 -14.71
N ILE A 136 12.72 -11.86 -15.25
CA ILE A 136 13.04 -11.76 -16.68
C ILE A 136 14.50 -11.29 -16.81
N THR A 137 15.18 -11.86 -17.77
CA THR A 137 16.57 -11.49 -18.09
C THR A 137 16.67 -10.11 -18.72
N LEU A 138 17.78 -9.43 -18.50
CA LEU A 138 18.00 -8.04 -18.91
C LEU A 138 17.89 -7.83 -20.44
N ASP A 139 18.27 -8.83 -21.24
CA ASP A 139 18.14 -8.79 -22.71
C ASP A 139 16.70 -8.62 -23.21
N LYS A 140 15.72 -9.01 -22.41
CA LYS A 140 14.29 -8.85 -22.70
C LYS A 140 13.69 -7.54 -22.19
N LEU A 141 14.50 -6.65 -21.65
CA LEU A 141 14.09 -5.39 -21.04
C LEU A 141 14.70 -4.17 -21.78
N PRO A 142 14.27 -3.87 -23.00
CA PRO A 142 14.93 -2.86 -23.84
C PRO A 142 14.97 -1.47 -23.21
N ASN A 143 13.92 -1.04 -22.55
CA ASN A 143 13.90 0.27 -21.88
C ASN A 143 14.83 0.31 -20.66
N PHE A 144 15.01 -0.80 -19.95
CA PHE A 144 15.98 -0.87 -18.86
C PHE A 144 17.42 -0.90 -19.39
N ARG A 145 17.69 -1.69 -20.44
CA ARG A 145 19.01 -1.64 -21.12
C ARG A 145 19.34 -0.21 -21.54
N ARG A 146 18.38 0.48 -22.18
CA ARG A 146 18.56 1.87 -22.60
C ARG A 146 18.84 2.82 -21.45
N LEU A 147 18.16 2.64 -20.30
CA LEU A 147 18.41 3.42 -19.08
C LEU A 147 19.86 3.23 -18.57
N LEU A 148 20.33 1.99 -18.55
CA LEU A 148 21.71 1.67 -18.16
C LEU A 148 22.74 2.30 -19.12
N GLU A 149 22.49 2.26 -20.45
CA GLU A 149 23.34 2.93 -21.44
C GLU A 149 23.41 4.45 -21.21
N ILE A 150 22.27 5.10 -20.91
CA ILE A 150 22.23 6.54 -20.57
C ILE A 150 23.07 6.80 -19.30
N LEU A 151 23.07 5.86 -18.35
CA LEU A 151 23.90 5.91 -17.14
C LEU A 151 25.37 5.49 -17.40
N GLU A 152 25.74 5.23 -18.66
CA GLU A 152 27.08 4.84 -19.11
C GLU A 152 27.55 3.49 -18.51
N VAL A 153 26.61 2.58 -18.29
CA VAL A 153 26.91 1.20 -17.92
C VAL A 153 27.10 0.38 -19.19
N ASP A 154 28.21 -0.33 -19.29
CA ASP A 154 28.40 -1.32 -20.34
C ASP A 154 27.50 -2.54 -20.08
N VAL A 155 26.34 -2.54 -20.72
CA VAL A 155 25.30 -3.54 -20.46
C VAL A 155 25.71 -4.93 -20.91
N ASP A 156 26.56 -5.03 -21.93
CA ASP A 156 27.03 -6.31 -22.46
C ASP A 156 28.11 -6.95 -21.57
N SER A 157 28.75 -6.18 -20.70
CA SER A 157 29.66 -6.69 -19.68
C SER A 157 28.98 -7.22 -18.42
N LEU A 158 27.66 -6.99 -18.25
CA LEU A 158 26.90 -7.43 -17.08
C LEU A 158 26.69 -8.95 -17.10
N ARG A 159 27.11 -9.61 -16.03
CA ARG A 159 27.03 -11.07 -15.88
C ARG A 159 25.88 -11.46 -14.94
N GLU A 160 24.93 -12.21 -15.48
CA GLU A 160 23.86 -12.81 -14.67
C GLU A 160 24.36 -14.01 -13.88
N ILE A 161 24.07 -14.05 -12.59
CA ILE A 161 24.31 -15.22 -11.73
C ILE A 161 23.09 -16.14 -11.80
N LYS A 162 23.27 -17.31 -12.44
CA LYS A 162 22.18 -18.30 -12.72
C LYS A 162 22.20 -19.49 -11.77
N GLN A 163 23.31 -19.71 -11.08
CA GLN A 163 23.50 -20.80 -10.12
C GLN A 163 24.18 -20.27 -8.85
N PRO A 164 23.97 -20.90 -7.70
CA PRO A 164 24.72 -20.55 -6.48
C PRO A 164 26.22 -20.50 -6.78
N THR A 165 26.83 -19.34 -6.58
CA THR A 165 28.26 -19.14 -6.92
C THR A 165 28.98 -18.46 -5.76
N GLN A 166 29.99 -19.12 -5.23
CA GLN A 166 30.88 -18.54 -4.23
C GLN A 166 32.05 -17.82 -4.93
N PHE A 167 32.34 -16.61 -4.46
CA PHE A 167 33.43 -15.78 -4.97
C PHE A 167 34.47 -15.52 -3.88
N ASP A 168 35.73 -15.32 -4.27
CA ASP A 168 36.74 -14.91 -3.32
C ASP A 168 36.38 -13.62 -2.62
N LYS A 169 35.84 -12.63 -3.38
CA LYS A 169 35.34 -11.38 -2.81
C LYS A 169 34.11 -10.89 -3.57
N ILE A 170 33.12 -10.42 -2.83
CA ILE A 170 31.99 -9.72 -3.36
C ILE A 170 32.02 -8.28 -2.84
N ILE A 171 32.05 -7.33 -3.74
CA ILE A 171 31.88 -5.91 -3.43
C ILE A 171 30.38 -5.61 -3.46
N LEU A 172 29.81 -5.22 -2.32
CA LEU A 172 28.41 -4.84 -2.18
C LEU A 172 28.31 -3.33 -1.93
N PRO A 173 27.99 -2.51 -2.95
CA PRO A 173 27.76 -1.08 -2.76
C PRO A 173 26.53 -0.78 -1.91
N ASP A 174 26.58 0.30 -1.14
CA ASP A 174 25.41 0.83 -0.44
C ASP A 174 24.30 1.22 -1.43
N GLU A 175 23.08 1.29 -0.94
CA GLU A 175 21.92 1.73 -1.72
C GLU A 175 21.77 3.24 -1.65
N CYS A 176 21.62 3.89 -2.80
CA CYS A 176 21.35 5.33 -2.88
C CYS A 176 19.84 5.66 -2.86
N PHE A 177 18.99 4.65 -3.04
CA PHE A 177 17.55 4.69 -2.83
C PHE A 177 17.16 3.48 -1.96
N PHE A 178 16.63 3.71 -0.75
CA PHE A 178 16.49 2.67 0.26
C PHE A 178 15.28 2.86 1.17
N SER A 179 14.91 1.81 1.90
CA SER A 179 13.94 1.86 3.02
C SER A 179 14.66 2.02 4.35
N LYS A 180 14.05 2.74 5.28
CA LYS A 180 14.62 2.98 6.60
C LYS A 180 14.61 1.76 7.50
N THR A 181 13.68 0.85 7.35
CA THR A 181 13.50 -0.25 8.29
C THR A 181 13.48 -1.62 7.65
N LEU A 182 14.40 -2.41 8.12
CA LEU A 182 14.28 -3.84 8.19
C LEU A 182 14.30 -4.17 9.68
N ALA A 183 13.17 -4.61 10.20
CA ALA A 183 13.14 -5.17 11.56
C ALA A 183 14.06 -6.39 11.62
N PRO A 184 14.78 -6.61 12.73
CA PRO A 184 15.90 -7.56 12.75
C PRO A 184 15.54 -9.01 12.47
N ASP A 185 14.33 -9.49 12.76
CA ASP A 185 14.08 -10.94 12.82
C ASP A 185 12.69 -11.41 12.38
N ASP A 186 11.87 -10.55 11.73
CA ASP A 186 10.53 -10.94 11.37
C ASP A 186 10.28 -10.73 9.87
N TYR A 187 10.00 -11.83 9.15
CA TYR A 187 9.55 -11.84 7.76
C TYR A 187 8.07 -11.45 7.61
N SER A 188 7.42 -11.01 8.68
CA SER A 188 6.11 -10.38 8.58
C SER A 188 6.23 -9.10 7.76
N PHE A 189 5.31 -8.87 6.83
CA PHE A 189 5.24 -7.62 6.08
C PHE A 189 5.26 -6.46 7.07
N PRO A 190 6.24 -5.54 6.97
CA PRO A 190 6.33 -4.45 7.91
C PRO A 190 5.06 -3.61 7.84
N ASP A 191 4.61 -3.15 9.01
CA ASP A 191 3.56 -2.14 9.10
C ASP A 191 3.81 -0.99 8.12
N ASN A 192 2.76 -0.41 7.56
CA ASN A 192 2.84 0.66 6.56
C ASN A 192 3.73 1.84 6.97
N ASP A 193 3.94 2.06 8.26
CA ASP A 193 4.84 3.10 8.79
C ASP A 193 6.33 2.78 8.63
N SER A 194 6.69 1.53 8.35
CA SER A 194 8.08 1.08 8.16
C SER A 194 8.60 1.26 6.73
N LEU A 195 7.74 1.59 5.78
CA LEU A 195 8.05 1.72 4.35
C LEU A 195 8.51 3.12 3.94
N GLU A 196 9.14 3.89 4.84
CA GLU A 196 9.74 5.16 4.45
C GLU A 196 10.80 4.95 3.37
N ARG A 197 10.56 5.50 2.17
CA ARG A 197 11.55 5.56 1.10
C ARG A 197 12.35 6.83 1.20
N LYS A 198 13.67 6.68 1.05
CA LYS A 198 14.65 7.76 1.12
C LYS A 198 15.64 7.64 -0.02
N PHE A 199 16.26 8.76 -0.37
CA PHE A 199 17.29 8.83 -1.40
C PHE A 199 18.43 9.74 -0.96
N THR A 200 19.62 9.51 -1.56
CA THR A 200 20.82 10.32 -1.37
C THR A 200 21.13 11.19 -2.58
N ASP A 201 22.16 11.98 -2.49
CA ASP A 201 22.60 12.85 -3.58
C ASP A 201 23.05 12.03 -4.80
N GLU A 202 23.66 10.85 -4.60
CA GLU A 202 24.07 9.97 -5.70
C GLU A 202 22.87 9.50 -6.53
N TYR A 203 21.71 9.24 -5.90
CA TYR A 203 20.50 8.93 -6.63
C TYR A 203 20.03 10.12 -7.47
N ARG A 204 20.04 11.33 -6.88
CA ARG A 204 19.70 12.57 -7.60
C ARG A 204 20.62 12.77 -8.79
N GLN A 205 21.94 12.60 -8.63
CA GLN A 205 22.91 12.73 -9.72
C GLN A 205 22.66 11.76 -10.87
N MET A 206 22.27 10.51 -10.58
CA MET A 206 21.89 9.56 -11.63
C MET A 206 20.63 10.01 -12.37
N ILE A 207 19.62 10.47 -11.66
CA ILE A 207 18.40 11.01 -12.28
C ILE A 207 18.71 12.27 -13.09
N ASP A 208 19.59 13.16 -12.61
CA ASP A 208 20.07 14.33 -13.34
C ASP A 208 20.76 13.94 -14.65
N GLN A 209 21.56 12.90 -14.66
CA GLN A 209 22.19 12.41 -15.90
C GLN A 209 21.14 12.00 -16.93
N ILE A 210 20.09 11.26 -16.52
CA ILE A 210 19.00 10.85 -17.41
C ILE A 210 18.22 12.08 -17.89
N ARG A 211 17.91 13.01 -17.01
CA ARG A 211 17.23 14.26 -17.36
C ARG A 211 18.07 15.11 -18.32
N ASN A 212 19.36 15.24 -18.05
CA ASN A 212 20.29 16.00 -18.92
C ASN A 212 20.39 15.36 -20.31
N PHE A 213 20.34 14.05 -20.41
CA PHE A 213 20.22 13.37 -21.71
C PHE A 213 18.92 13.79 -22.41
N ALA A 214 17.78 13.74 -21.72
CA ALA A 214 16.48 14.14 -22.27
C ALA A 214 16.41 15.63 -22.62
N MET A 215 17.08 16.50 -21.85
CA MET A 215 17.11 17.95 -22.05
C MET A 215 17.67 18.38 -23.40
N LYS A 216 18.50 17.54 -24.05
CA LYS A 216 18.98 17.80 -25.41
C LYS A 216 17.84 17.96 -26.42
N ASN A 217 16.70 17.32 -26.17
CA ASN A 217 15.50 17.34 -27.02
C ASN A 217 14.39 18.25 -26.48
N ARG A 218 14.68 19.09 -25.46
CA ARG A 218 13.68 19.99 -24.87
C ARG A 218 13.31 21.13 -25.79
N SER A 219 12.01 21.38 -25.96
CA SER A 219 11.47 22.60 -26.55
C SER A 219 11.12 23.61 -25.45
N PRO A 220 11.74 24.78 -25.39
CA PRO A 220 11.47 25.79 -24.35
C PRO A 220 10.01 26.27 -24.33
N THR A 221 9.34 26.23 -25.47
CA THR A 221 7.94 26.69 -25.61
C THR A 221 6.90 25.59 -25.46
N SER A 222 7.32 24.35 -25.16
CA SER A 222 6.38 23.25 -25.04
C SER A 222 5.44 23.42 -23.86
N ASN A 223 4.15 23.37 -24.14
CA ASN A 223 3.05 23.38 -23.17
C ASN A 223 2.28 22.06 -23.18
N LYS A 224 2.93 20.95 -23.56
CA LYS A 224 2.28 19.65 -23.60
C LYS A 224 1.70 19.27 -22.24
N LYS A 225 0.50 18.70 -22.28
CA LYS A 225 -0.15 18.02 -21.15
C LYS A 225 -0.27 16.56 -21.52
N ILE A 226 0.23 15.66 -20.69
CA ILE A 226 0.23 14.22 -20.97
C ILE A 226 -0.44 13.47 -19.83
N PHE A 227 -1.25 12.48 -20.16
CA PHE A 227 -1.84 11.55 -19.23
C PHE A 227 -1.34 10.13 -19.54
N TYR A 228 -0.57 9.54 -18.62
CA TYR A 228 -0.11 8.18 -18.76
C TYR A 228 -1.20 7.20 -18.33
N PHE A 229 -1.67 6.48 -19.32
CA PHE A 229 -2.72 5.49 -19.23
C PHE A 229 -2.13 4.08 -19.41
N TYR A 230 -2.38 3.18 -18.46
CA TYR A 230 -1.85 1.83 -18.54
C TYR A 230 -2.78 0.92 -19.37
N GLY A 231 -2.55 0.89 -20.68
CA GLY A 231 -3.45 0.22 -21.63
C GLY A 231 -3.48 -1.31 -21.62
N VAL A 232 -2.50 -1.97 -20.99
CA VAL A 232 -2.38 -3.44 -21.00
C VAL A 232 -3.24 -4.11 -19.92
N ARG A 233 -3.37 -3.48 -18.76
CA ARG A 233 -4.24 -3.95 -17.67
C ARG A 233 -5.34 -2.93 -17.45
N ARG A 234 -6.37 -2.97 -18.29
CA ARG A 234 -7.52 -2.06 -18.15
C ARG A 234 -8.14 -2.21 -16.78
N GLN A 235 -8.12 -1.12 -16.04
CA GLN A 235 -8.85 -0.99 -14.80
C GLN A 235 -10.25 -0.45 -15.09
N ILE A 236 -11.19 -0.75 -14.23
CA ILE A 236 -12.57 -0.32 -14.42
C ILE A 236 -12.66 1.21 -14.31
N GLY A 237 -13.33 1.86 -15.25
CA GLY A 237 -13.47 3.32 -15.30
C GLY A 237 -12.24 4.10 -15.80
N GLU A 238 -11.11 3.44 -16.04
CA GLU A 238 -9.87 4.10 -16.48
C GLU A 238 -10.00 4.73 -17.87
N GLU A 239 -10.78 4.11 -18.77
CA GLU A 239 -11.07 4.70 -20.10
C GLU A 239 -11.83 6.02 -19.98
N ARG A 240 -12.86 6.07 -19.10
CA ARG A 240 -13.62 7.30 -18.86
C ARG A 240 -12.75 8.38 -18.22
N LEU A 241 -11.85 7.98 -17.32
CA LEU A 241 -10.86 8.89 -16.76
C LEU A 241 -9.96 9.46 -17.85
N ALA A 242 -9.47 8.62 -18.77
CA ALA A 242 -8.65 9.04 -19.90
C ALA A 242 -9.40 10.01 -20.84
N GLU A 243 -10.67 9.74 -21.14
CA GLU A 243 -11.52 10.64 -21.94
C GLU A 243 -11.73 11.99 -21.24
N TYR A 244 -11.92 11.98 -19.92
CA TYR A 244 -12.03 13.21 -19.16
C TYR A 244 -10.74 14.04 -19.23
N PHE A 245 -9.56 13.43 -19.04
CA PHE A 245 -8.29 14.13 -19.21
C PHE A 245 -8.09 14.63 -20.63
N LYS A 246 -8.49 13.85 -21.64
CA LYS A 246 -8.47 14.29 -23.05
C LYS A 246 -9.34 15.54 -23.25
N SER A 247 -10.52 15.61 -22.64
CA SER A 247 -11.38 16.81 -22.67
C SER A 247 -10.75 18.04 -22.03
N LYS A 248 -9.75 17.84 -21.15
CA LYS A 248 -8.95 18.90 -20.51
C LYS A 248 -7.66 19.23 -21.27
N GLY A 249 -7.53 18.70 -22.50
CA GLY A 249 -6.41 18.97 -23.39
C GLY A 249 -5.16 18.12 -23.10
N TYR A 250 -5.30 16.99 -22.42
CA TYR A 250 -4.22 16.04 -22.25
C TYR A 250 -4.14 15.06 -23.42
N GLU A 251 -2.91 14.80 -23.86
CA GLU A 251 -2.61 13.70 -24.75
C GLU A 251 -2.56 12.41 -23.91
N VAL A 252 -3.42 11.44 -24.25
CA VAL A 252 -3.50 10.14 -23.56
C VAL A 252 -2.49 9.18 -24.17
N ILE A 253 -1.57 8.70 -23.37
CA ILE A 253 -0.40 7.94 -23.81
C ILE A 253 -0.29 6.62 -23.03
N SER A 254 -0.04 5.53 -23.75
CA SER A 254 0.31 4.22 -23.19
C SER A 254 1.84 4.07 -23.20
N PRO A 255 2.51 4.36 -22.06
CA PRO A 255 3.97 4.42 -22.02
C PRO A 255 4.65 3.08 -22.33
N GLU A 256 3.99 1.97 -22.06
CA GLU A 256 4.50 0.62 -22.36
C GLU A 256 4.68 0.32 -23.85
N LYS A 257 4.12 1.17 -24.72
CA LYS A 257 4.25 1.07 -26.18
C LYS A 257 5.39 1.91 -26.72
N LEU A 258 6.04 2.68 -25.87
CA LEU A 258 7.09 3.63 -26.25
C LEU A 258 8.47 3.15 -25.80
N THR A 259 9.46 3.50 -26.60
CA THR A 259 10.86 3.41 -26.17
C THR A 259 11.15 4.40 -25.04
N LEU A 260 12.22 4.16 -24.29
CA LEU A 260 12.63 5.08 -23.22
C LEU A 260 12.90 6.49 -23.75
N ASP A 261 13.57 6.61 -24.91
CA ASP A 261 13.91 7.90 -25.52
C ASP A 261 12.64 8.70 -25.88
N GLU A 262 11.60 8.03 -26.41
CA GLU A 262 10.29 8.66 -26.66
C GLU A 262 9.61 9.09 -25.36
N GLN A 263 9.63 8.24 -24.33
CA GLN A 263 9.06 8.60 -23.02
C GLN A 263 9.78 9.79 -22.42
N LEU A 264 11.11 9.78 -22.38
CA LEU A 264 11.92 10.88 -21.86
C LEU A 264 11.68 12.20 -22.63
N ASN A 265 11.57 12.12 -23.95
CA ASN A 265 11.25 13.29 -24.78
C ASN A 265 9.87 13.88 -24.46
N LEU A 266 8.87 13.03 -24.23
CA LEU A 266 7.53 13.48 -23.82
C LEU A 266 7.57 14.15 -22.45
N LEU A 267 8.20 13.51 -21.46
CA LEU A 267 8.24 13.97 -20.08
C LEU A 267 8.97 15.29 -19.91
N ILE A 268 10.14 15.45 -20.55
CA ILE A 268 10.92 16.69 -20.41
C ILE A 268 10.22 17.89 -21.09
N ASN A 269 9.36 17.63 -22.06
CA ASN A 269 8.57 18.63 -22.76
C ASN A 269 7.18 18.85 -22.13
N ALA A 270 6.78 18.05 -21.13
CA ALA A 270 5.50 18.20 -20.47
C ALA A 270 5.48 19.41 -19.53
N LYS A 271 4.45 20.24 -19.67
CA LYS A 271 4.08 21.26 -18.67
C LYS A 271 3.26 20.66 -17.54
N SER A 272 2.39 19.72 -17.90
CA SER A 272 1.56 19.00 -16.95
C SER A 272 1.58 17.52 -17.30
N PHE A 273 1.77 16.72 -16.29
CA PHE A 273 1.78 15.25 -16.32
C PHE A 273 0.68 14.73 -15.41
N ALA A 274 -0.06 13.74 -15.83
CA ALA A 274 -1.04 13.06 -15.00
C ALA A 274 -0.89 11.55 -15.12
N SER A 275 -1.11 10.83 -14.03
CA SER A 275 -1.12 9.37 -14.02
C SER A 275 -1.85 8.82 -12.80
N THR A 276 -2.39 7.61 -12.93
CA THR A 276 -2.77 6.83 -11.74
C THR A 276 -1.51 6.39 -10.99
N LEU A 277 -1.54 6.38 -9.64
CA LEU A 277 -0.39 5.96 -8.83
C LEU A 277 0.03 4.52 -9.17
N GLY A 278 1.33 4.31 -9.33
CA GLY A 278 1.94 3.04 -9.69
C GLY A 278 3.21 3.24 -10.51
N SER A 279 3.68 2.21 -11.19
CA SER A 279 4.91 2.29 -12.00
C SER A 279 4.91 3.41 -13.04
N CYS A 280 3.75 3.72 -13.62
CA CYS A 280 3.62 4.82 -14.60
C CYS A 280 3.85 6.19 -13.95
N SER A 281 3.36 6.40 -12.73
CA SER A 281 3.51 7.69 -12.05
C SER A 281 4.95 8.00 -11.64
N HIS A 282 5.79 6.96 -11.47
CA HIS A 282 7.21 7.14 -11.13
C HIS A 282 8.00 7.87 -12.21
N ASN A 283 7.51 7.86 -13.45
CA ASN A 283 8.10 8.65 -14.53
C ASN A 283 8.11 10.17 -14.27
N SER A 284 7.35 10.64 -13.29
CA SER A 284 7.38 12.05 -12.87
C SER A 284 8.78 12.52 -12.44
N VAL A 285 9.68 11.61 -12.05
CA VAL A 285 11.07 11.92 -11.69
C VAL A 285 11.87 12.51 -12.87
N PHE A 286 11.43 12.26 -14.11
CA PHE A 286 12.07 12.78 -15.33
C PHE A 286 11.43 14.06 -15.85
N LEU A 287 10.42 14.60 -15.19
CA LEU A 287 9.80 15.87 -15.58
C LEU A 287 10.78 17.04 -15.48
N ARG A 288 10.53 18.09 -16.25
CA ARG A 288 11.23 19.36 -16.04
C ARG A 288 10.88 19.98 -14.68
N ASP A 289 11.77 20.82 -14.18
CA ASP A 289 11.52 21.57 -12.95
C ASP A 289 10.23 22.40 -13.03
N ASN A 290 9.51 22.46 -11.93
CA ASN A 290 8.25 23.16 -11.76
C ASN A 290 7.11 22.68 -12.68
N ALA A 291 7.24 21.52 -13.33
CA ALA A 291 6.12 20.90 -14.01
C ALA A 291 5.02 20.54 -13.00
N GLU A 292 3.79 20.60 -13.46
CA GLU A 292 2.63 20.12 -12.73
C GLU A 292 2.54 18.58 -12.87
N ALA A 293 2.34 17.89 -11.76
CA ALA A 293 2.16 16.45 -11.73
C ALA A 293 0.91 16.08 -10.95
N ILE A 294 -0.04 15.44 -11.61
CA ILE A 294 -1.32 15.02 -11.03
C ILE A 294 -1.28 13.53 -10.79
N PHE A 295 -1.40 13.13 -9.53
CA PHE A 295 -1.41 11.74 -9.11
C PHE A 295 -2.80 11.34 -8.65
N ILE A 296 -3.34 10.29 -9.26
CA ILE A 296 -4.62 9.72 -8.89
C ILE A 296 -4.38 8.47 -8.06
N PRO A 297 -4.61 8.51 -6.73
CA PRO A 297 -4.48 7.35 -5.87
C PRO A 297 -5.38 6.22 -6.34
N ARG A 298 -4.88 5.00 -6.33
CA ARG A 298 -5.67 3.81 -6.67
C ARG A 298 -6.49 3.30 -5.49
N ARG A 299 -6.13 3.76 -4.29
CA ARG A 299 -6.68 3.34 -3.00
C ARG A 299 -6.35 4.40 -1.93
N ASN A 300 -6.84 4.20 -0.72
CA ASN A 300 -6.59 5.12 0.40
C ASN A 300 -5.14 5.12 0.92
N GLU A 301 -4.25 4.34 0.33
CA GLU A 301 -2.83 4.32 0.67
C GLU A 301 -2.03 5.19 -0.28
N TYR A 302 -1.11 5.95 0.28
CA TYR A 302 -0.17 6.79 -0.45
C TYR A 302 1.12 6.02 -0.70
N MET A 303 1.64 6.08 -1.93
CA MET A 303 2.87 5.37 -2.27
C MET A 303 4.09 6.16 -1.81
N PHE A 304 4.78 5.67 -0.79
CA PHE A 304 6.01 6.28 -0.28
C PHE A 304 7.12 6.43 -1.34
N HIS A 305 7.19 5.51 -2.30
CA HIS A 305 8.08 5.63 -3.45
C HIS A 305 7.80 6.90 -4.25
N GLN A 306 6.51 7.18 -4.53
CA GLN A 306 6.13 8.34 -5.31
C GLN A 306 6.53 9.63 -4.61
N GLU A 307 6.34 9.70 -3.30
CA GLU A 307 6.72 10.90 -2.56
C GLU A 307 8.23 11.10 -2.51
N ALA A 308 9.01 10.03 -2.41
CA ALA A 308 10.47 10.14 -2.50
C ALA A 308 10.90 10.64 -3.89
N LEU A 309 10.31 10.10 -4.95
CA LEU A 309 10.59 10.53 -6.33
C LEU A 309 10.18 11.99 -6.60
N ASN A 310 9.06 12.45 -6.00
CA ASN A 310 8.61 13.83 -6.14
C ASN A 310 9.54 14.85 -5.47
N GLN A 311 10.39 14.41 -4.53
CA GLN A 311 11.35 15.26 -3.83
C GLN A 311 12.76 15.25 -4.48
N VAL A 312 12.98 14.40 -5.48
CA VAL A 312 14.28 14.38 -6.21
C VAL A 312 14.52 15.71 -6.92
N HIS A 313 13.45 16.23 -7.55
CA HIS A 313 13.45 17.52 -8.24
C HIS A 313 12.22 18.35 -7.87
N PRO A 314 12.28 19.69 -8.02
CA PRO A 314 11.14 20.54 -7.71
C PRO A 314 10.03 20.37 -8.75
N ILE A 315 8.99 19.64 -8.40
CA ILE A 315 7.73 19.55 -9.16
C ILE A 315 6.56 20.08 -8.32
N ASN A 316 5.46 20.45 -8.98
CA ASN A 316 4.20 20.79 -8.33
C ASN A 316 3.29 19.55 -8.35
N ALA A 317 3.34 18.76 -7.28
CA ALA A 317 2.62 17.51 -7.15
C ALA A 317 1.22 17.74 -6.55
N TYR A 318 0.19 17.24 -7.22
CA TYR A 318 -1.20 17.26 -6.77
C TYR A 318 -1.72 15.85 -6.63
N TYR A 319 -2.23 15.50 -5.46
CA TYR A 319 -2.91 14.23 -5.24
C TYR A 319 -4.42 14.47 -5.32
N VAL A 320 -5.07 13.76 -6.24
CA VAL A 320 -6.49 13.97 -6.55
C VAL A 320 -7.25 12.67 -6.40
N ASP A 321 -8.13 12.59 -5.41
CA ASP A 321 -8.94 11.40 -5.18
C ASP A 321 -9.98 11.22 -6.30
N SER A 322 -9.83 10.14 -7.04
CA SER A 322 -10.71 9.78 -8.17
C SER A 322 -10.86 8.27 -8.35
N ALA A 323 -10.72 7.49 -7.26
CA ALA A 323 -10.82 6.04 -7.29
C ALA A 323 -11.69 5.49 -6.17
N LEU A 324 -12.32 4.35 -6.46
CA LEU A 324 -12.98 3.50 -5.49
C LEU A 324 -12.07 2.33 -5.14
N SER A 325 -11.81 2.10 -3.86
CA SER A 325 -10.88 1.06 -3.41
C SER A 325 -11.48 0.24 -2.27
N VAL A 326 -12.53 -0.51 -2.62
CA VAL A 326 -13.36 -1.18 -1.63
C VAL A 326 -12.89 -2.60 -1.32
N PHE A 327 -12.40 -3.32 -2.33
CA PHE A 327 -12.08 -4.75 -2.17
C PHE A 327 -10.65 -5.03 -1.69
N TYR A 328 -9.80 -4.02 -1.56
CA TYR A 328 -8.43 -4.22 -1.15
C TYR A 328 -8.30 -4.79 0.27
N GLU A 329 -9.10 -4.26 1.19
CA GLU A 329 -9.09 -4.69 2.60
C GLU A 329 -9.64 -6.11 2.78
N VAL A 330 -10.47 -6.57 1.85
CA VAL A 330 -11.13 -7.89 1.92
C VAL A 330 -10.25 -9.02 1.36
N VAL A 331 -9.43 -8.72 0.34
CA VAL A 331 -8.68 -9.74 -0.39
C VAL A 331 -7.25 -9.90 0.12
N GLY A 332 -6.70 -8.90 0.78
CA GLY A 332 -5.36 -8.93 1.39
C GLY A 332 -4.19 -9.10 0.40
N VAL A 333 -4.46 -9.25 -0.90
CA VAL A 333 -3.45 -9.56 -1.91
C VAL A 333 -3.38 -8.47 -2.96
N TYR A 334 -2.40 -7.60 -2.82
CA TYR A 334 -2.16 -6.41 -3.63
C TYR A 334 -2.23 -6.62 -5.16
N GLN A 335 -1.69 -7.72 -5.66
CA GLN A 335 -1.49 -7.91 -7.10
C GLN A 335 -2.75 -8.31 -7.87
N HIS A 336 -3.83 -8.67 -7.18
CA HIS A 336 -5.06 -9.17 -7.78
C HIS A 336 -6.23 -8.21 -7.69
N VAL A 337 -6.07 -7.09 -6.97
CA VAL A 337 -7.16 -6.13 -6.79
C VAL A 337 -7.35 -5.31 -8.04
N MET A 338 -8.56 -5.33 -8.58
CA MET A 338 -8.97 -4.41 -9.62
C MET A 338 -9.21 -3.03 -9.01
N HIS A 339 -8.69 -2.00 -9.67
CA HIS A 339 -8.99 -0.62 -9.29
C HIS A 339 -10.18 -0.11 -10.08
N CYS A 340 -10.96 0.76 -9.46
CA CYS A 340 -12.10 1.41 -10.10
C CYS A 340 -11.90 2.92 -10.06
N PHE A 341 -11.85 3.56 -11.21
CA PHE A 341 -11.72 5.01 -11.33
C PHE A 341 -13.06 5.65 -11.67
N ILE A 342 -13.26 6.84 -11.16
CA ILE A 342 -14.49 7.63 -11.31
C ILE A 342 -14.14 9.08 -11.63
N ILE A 343 -15.10 9.81 -12.18
CA ILE A 343 -14.98 11.27 -12.30
C ILE A 343 -15.54 11.88 -11.01
N SER A 344 -14.67 12.01 -10.01
CA SER A 344 -15.05 12.45 -8.68
C SER A 344 -15.30 13.95 -8.59
N GLU A 345 -15.93 14.38 -7.49
CA GLU A 345 -16.02 15.79 -7.12
C GLU A 345 -14.63 16.42 -7.01
N GLN A 346 -13.67 15.72 -6.42
CA GLN A 346 -12.32 16.23 -6.22
C GLN A 346 -11.60 16.46 -7.56
N LEU A 347 -11.76 15.54 -8.52
CA LEU A 347 -11.20 15.69 -9.84
C LEU A 347 -11.85 16.87 -10.60
N LYS A 348 -13.18 17.01 -10.52
CA LYS A 348 -13.88 18.16 -11.13
C LYS A 348 -13.45 19.46 -10.49
N ARG A 349 -13.33 19.51 -9.15
CA ARG A 349 -12.86 20.69 -8.42
C ARG A 349 -11.42 21.09 -8.82
N TYR A 350 -10.54 20.11 -9.01
CA TYR A 350 -9.19 20.37 -9.50
C TYR A 350 -9.19 21.09 -10.86
N PHE A 351 -10.05 20.69 -11.77
CA PHE A 351 -10.18 21.32 -13.10
C PHE A 351 -11.11 22.53 -13.14
N GLY A 352 -11.71 22.94 -12.01
CA GLY A 352 -12.65 24.04 -11.95
C GLY A 352 -14.03 23.72 -12.56
N ASP A 353 -14.35 22.44 -12.73
CA ASP A 353 -15.65 22.02 -13.23
C ASP A 353 -16.67 21.92 -12.10
N LYS A 354 -17.93 22.17 -12.43
CA LYS A 354 -19.04 21.94 -11.48
C LYS A 354 -19.32 20.44 -11.35
N PHE A 355 -19.43 19.98 -10.11
CA PHE A 355 -19.92 18.65 -9.81
C PHE A 355 -21.41 18.68 -9.51
N ASN A 356 -22.21 18.00 -10.30
CA ASN A 356 -23.67 17.93 -10.15
C ASN A 356 -24.17 16.56 -9.64
N GLY A 357 -23.26 15.75 -9.09
CA GLY A 357 -23.50 14.35 -8.72
C GLY A 357 -22.90 13.38 -9.75
N TYR A 358 -23.08 12.09 -9.49
CA TYR A 358 -22.65 11.04 -10.41
C TYR A 358 -23.74 10.78 -11.45
N GLU A 359 -23.33 10.40 -12.65
CA GLU A 359 -24.21 10.12 -13.78
C GLU A 359 -24.50 8.62 -13.88
N ASP A 360 -25.50 8.23 -14.68
CA ASP A 360 -25.86 6.81 -14.88
C ASP A 360 -24.69 5.94 -15.32
N ASP A 361 -23.75 6.49 -16.08
CA ASP A 361 -22.55 5.77 -16.51
C ASP A 361 -21.57 5.53 -15.36
N ASP A 362 -21.52 6.39 -14.35
CA ASP A 362 -20.73 6.14 -13.13
C ASP A 362 -21.30 4.94 -12.37
N PHE A 363 -22.63 4.82 -12.30
CA PHE A 363 -23.29 3.68 -11.63
C PHE A 363 -23.10 2.37 -12.38
N LYS A 364 -23.07 2.39 -13.71
CA LYS A 364 -22.71 1.21 -14.50
C LYS A 364 -21.28 0.76 -14.18
N ILE A 365 -20.35 1.72 -14.10
CA ILE A 365 -18.95 1.45 -13.70
C ILE A 365 -18.90 0.80 -12.31
N PHE A 366 -19.66 1.29 -11.35
CA PHE A 366 -19.74 0.72 -10.00
C PHE A 366 -20.30 -0.71 -10.02
N ALA A 367 -21.40 -0.92 -10.74
CA ALA A 367 -22.02 -2.23 -10.87
C ALA A 367 -21.09 -3.25 -11.54
N ASP A 368 -20.38 -2.84 -12.58
CA ASP A 368 -19.40 -3.66 -13.27
C ASP A 368 -18.20 -3.97 -12.38
N TYR A 369 -17.69 -2.98 -11.65
CA TYR A 369 -16.61 -3.17 -10.69
C TYR A 369 -16.99 -4.20 -9.63
N PHE A 370 -18.18 -4.05 -9.06
CA PHE A 370 -18.69 -4.99 -8.07
C PHE A 370 -18.83 -6.40 -8.66
N LYS A 371 -19.50 -6.53 -9.80
CA LYS A 371 -19.76 -7.82 -10.46
C LYS A 371 -18.47 -8.55 -10.87
N ILE A 372 -17.52 -7.83 -11.44
CA ILE A 372 -16.25 -8.41 -11.91
C ILE A 372 -15.37 -8.78 -10.72
N SER A 373 -15.30 -7.90 -9.72
CA SER A 373 -14.53 -8.17 -8.51
C SER A 373 -15.11 -9.36 -7.76
N ALA A 374 -16.42 -9.44 -7.62
CA ALA A 374 -17.12 -10.56 -7.06
C ALA A 374 -16.74 -11.89 -7.76
N LYS A 375 -16.92 -11.92 -9.06
CA LYS A 375 -16.63 -13.11 -9.87
C LYS A 375 -15.16 -13.54 -9.78
N ARG A 376 -14.23 -12.59 -9.64
CA ARG A 376 -12.78 -12.86 -9.63
C ARG A 376 -12.30 -13.34 -8.28
N TYR A 377 -12.79 -12.75 -7.18
CA TYR A 377 -12.23 -12.96 -5.85
C TYR A 377 -12.95 -14.03 -5.03
N LEU A 378 -14.23 -14.30 -5.31
CA LEU A 378 -14.99 -15.39 -4.67
C LEU A 378 -14.30 -16.75 -4.77
N PRO A 379 -13.85 -17.19 -5.96
CA PRO A 379 -13.23 -18.50 -6.10
C PRO A 379 -11.86 -18.62 -5.43
N LEU A 380 -11.17 -17.49 -5.19
CA LEU A 380 -9.82 -17.47 -4.60
C LEU A 380 -9.85 -17.58 -3.07
N ASN A 381 -10.99 -17.28 -2.47
CA ASN A 381 -11.18 -17.39 -1.03
C ASN A 381 -12.54 -18.02 -0.73
N PRO A 382 -12.61 -19.36 -0.53
CA PRO A 382 -13.86 -20.05 -0.19
C PRO A 382 -14.52 -19.53 1.09
N GLU A 383 -13.74 -18.92 1.99
CA GLU A 383 -14.28 -18.23 3.16
C GLU A 383 -14.90 -16.87 2.82
N ALA A 384 -14.57 -16.30 1.67
CA ALA A 384 -15.15 -15.04 1.21
C ALA A 384 -16.66 -15.15 0.99
N GLU A 385 -17.20 -16.33 0.77
CA GLU A 385 -18.63 -16.55 0.70
C GLU A 385 -19.34 -16.21 2.04
N LYS A 386 -18.66 -16.45 3.17
CA LYS A 386 -19.10 -15.94 4.49
C LYS A 386 -19.02 -14.41 4.60
N TYR A 387 -18.04 -13.81 3.90
CA TYR A 387 -17.86 -12.36 3.87
C TYR A 387 -18.79 -11.67 2.86
N TYR A 388 -19.36 -12.40 1.89
CA TYR A 388 -20.17 -11.80 0.81
C TYR A 388 -21.50 -11.26 1.28
N GLY A 389 -22.11 -11.87 2.26
CA GLY A 389 -23.24 -11.26 2.95
C GLY A 389 -22.86 -9.95 3.66
N SER A 390 -21.56 -9.75 3.94
CA SER A 390 -21.00 -8.57 4.60
C SER A 390 -20.26 -7.62 3.64
N VAL A 391 -19.74 -8.11 2.51
CA VAL A 391 -18.93 -7.28 1.58
C VAL A 391 -19.77 -6.27 0.83
N LEU A 392 -20.98 -6.61 0.40
CA LEU A 392 -21.87 -5.63 -0.19
C LEU A 392 -22.24 -4.50 0.79
N PRO A 393 -22.59 -4.81 2.05
CA PRO A 393 -22.69 -3.80 3.08
C PRO A 393 -21.41 -2.99 3.28
N ASP A 394 -20.23 -3.62 3.29
CA ASP A 394 -18.97 -2.93 3.47
C ASP A 394 -18.57 -2.08 2.27
N PHE A 395 -18.88 -2.51 1.07
CA PHE A 395 -18.79 -1.70 -0.14
C PHE A 395 -19.61 -0.43 -0.06
N ILE A 396 -20.87 -0.56 0.29
CA ILE A 396 -21.79 0.57 0.46
C ILE A 396 -21.33 1.45 1.62
N ARG A 397 -20.85 0.86 2.73
CA ARG A 397 -20.27 1.61 3.85
C ARG A 397 -19.04 2.42 3.43
N ALA A 398 -18.13 1.83 2.66
CA ALA A 398 -16.95 2.54 2.16
C ALA A 398 -17.34 3.70 1.23
N LEU A 399 -18.37 3.54 0.41
CA LEU A 399 -18.95 4.62 -0.39
C LEU A 399 -19.45 5.76 0.49
N PHE A 400 -20.13 5.46 1.60
CA PHE A 400 -20.66 6.45 2.53
C PHE A 400 -19.60 7.13 3.39
N GLN A 401 -18.58 6.42 3.84
CA GLN A 401 -17.48 6.98 4.63
C GLN A 401 -16.74 8.07 3.88
N LYS A 402 -16.67 7.98 2.57
CA LYS A 402 -16.10 9.02 1.70
C LYS A 402 -17.04 10.20 1.45
N LYS A 403 -18.20 10.30 2.11
CA LYS A 403 -19.25 11.36 2.02
C LYS A 403 -19.67 11.76 0.60
N THR A 404 -18.81 11.64 -0.37
CA THR A 404 -18.97 11.97 -1.78
C THR A 404 -19.86 10.97 -2.51
N TYR A 405 -20.03 9.81 -1.92
CA TYR A 405 -20.88 8.74 -2.45
C TYR A 405 -22.22 8.63 -1.72
N ALA A 406 -22.48 9.56 -0.81
CA ALA A 406 -23.80 9.73 -0.23
C ALA A 406 -24.75 10.32 -1.28
N ILE A 407 -24.99 9.54 -2.32
CA ILE A 407 -25.84 9.92 -3.40
C ILE A 407 -27.22 9.38 -3.11
N ASP A 408 -28.19 10.26 -3.27
CA ASP A 408 -29.59 9.94 -3.38
C ASP A 408 -29.87 9.14 -4.66
N TYR A 409 -29.45 7.87 -4.69
CA TYR A 409 -29.86 6.94 -5.73
C TYR A 409 -30.55 5.73 -5.09
N PRO A 410 -31.77 5.93 -4.55
CA PRO A 410 -32.56 4.87 -3.96
C PRO A 410 -32.89 3.74 -4.93
N ASP A 411 -32.86 4.01 -6.23
CA ASP A 411 -33.28 3.05 -7.26
C ASP A 411 -32.23 1.97 -7.57
N MET A 412 -30.93 2.24 -7.41
CA MET A 412 -29.87 1.25 -7.63
C MET A 412 -29.62 0.36 -6.42
N PHE A 413 -29.88 0.86 -5.23
CA PHE A 413 -29.72 0.13 -3.98
C PHE A 413 -30.98 0.31 -3.13
N PRO A 414 -32.09 -0.39 -3.46
CA PRO A 414 -33.25 -0.36 -2.61
C PRO A 414 -32.87 -0.77 -1.19
N HIS A 415 -33.11 0.13 -0.24
CA HIS A 415 -32.73 -0.04 1.17
C HIS A 415 -31.25 0.24 1.52
N TRP A 416 -30.51 1.01 0.70
CA TRP A 416 -29.14 1.43 1.01
C TRP A 416 -28.96 2.03 2.41
N GLU A 417 -29.99 2.67 2.95
CA GLU A 417 -30.02 3.18 4.33
C GLU A 417 -29.78 2.10 5.39
N LYS A 418 -30.14 0.85 5.08
CA LYS A 418 -29.90 -0.30 5.96
C LYS A 418 -28.42 -0.70 6.05
N PHE A 419 -27.60 -0.28 5.11
CA PHE A 419 -26.19 -0.63 5.02
C PHE A 419 -25.25 0.49 5.48
N ARG A 420 -25.79 1.66 5.81
CA ARG A 420 -25.00 2.73 6.40
C ARG A 420 -24.39 2.24 7.70
N PRO A 421 -23.05 2.37 7.92
CA PRO A 421 -22.48 2.02 9.22
C PRO A 421 -23.11 2.91 10.27
N LEU A 422 -23.99 2.31 11.04
CA LEU A 422 -24.69 3.01 12.10
C LEU A 422 -23.86 2.99 13.38
N LEU A 423 -22.90 2.05 13.49
CA LEU A 423 -22.17 1.80 14.71
C LEU A 423 -20.68 1.57 14.44
N SER A 424 -19.85 2.15 15.30
CA SER A 424 -18.42 1.88 15.36
C SER A 424 -17.97 1.87 16.81
N TYR A 425 -16.90 1.16 17.12
CA TYR A 425 -16.39 1.07 18.48
C TYR A 425 -14.87 0.97 18.57
N LYS A 426 -14.34 1.36 19.71
CA LYS A 426 -12.93 1.18 20.08
C LYS A 426 -12.83 0.50 21.42
N THR A 427 -11.81 -0.31 21.59
CA THR A 427 -11.50 -0.93 22.88
C THR A 427 -10.11 -0.52 23.35
N HIS A 428 -9.97 -0.35 24.64
CA HIS A 428 -8.68 -0.23 25.31
C HIS A 428 -8.29 -1.59 25.89
N VAL A 429 -7.15 -2.08 25.46
CA VAL A 429 -6.64 -3.40 25.84
C VAL A 429 -5.40 -3.23 26.71
N SER A 430 -5.28 -4.07 27.74
CA SER A 430 -4.10 -4.09 28.60
C SER A 430 -2.83 -4.27 27.77
N ARG A 431 -1.78 -3.48 28.05
CA ARG A 431 -0.49 -3.46 27.35
C ARG A 431 -0.47 -2.88 25.95
N LYS A 432 -1.60 -2.90 25.20
CA LYS A 432 -1.70 -2.32 23.84
C LYS A 432 -2.28 -0.89 23.81
N GLY A 433 -3.17 -0.54 24.74
CA GLY A 433 -3.89 0.72 24.72
C GLY A 433 -5.13 0.69 23.84
N TRP A 434 -5.51 1.85 23.31
CA TRP A 434 -6.65 1.99 22.40
C TRP A 434 -6.35 1.46 20.99
N ASN A 435 -7.37 0.87 20.34
CA ASN A 435 -7.29 0.61 18.89
C ASN A 435 -6.89 1.89 18.14
N THR A 436 -6.03 1.78 17.15
CA THR A 436 -5.58 2.91 16.32
C THR A 436 -6.73 3.52 15.51
N SER A 437 -7.64 2.68 14.99
CA SER A 437 -8.82 3.07 14.23
C SER A 437 -10.12 2.67 14.94
N TRP A 438 -11.25 3.25 14.50
CA TRP A 438 -12.58 2.79 14.90
C TRP A 438 -12.91 1.47 14.20
N ILE A 439 -13.26 0.47 14.99
CA ILE A 439 -13.74 -0.83 14.53
C ILE A 439 -15.18 -0.66 14.04
N GLN A 440 -15.46 -1.18 12.88
CA GLN A 440 -16.80 -1.08 12.31
C GLN A 440 -17.73 -2.17 12.87
N GLU A 441 -19.00 -1.90 12.76
CA GLU A 441 -20.06 -2.84 13.09
C GLU A 441 -19.76 -4.25 12.56
N ASN A 442 -20.02 -5.27 13.39
CA ASN A 442 -19.79 -6.69 13.13
C ASN A 442 -18.33 -7.16 12.98
N GLN A 443 -17.34 -6.29 13.17
CA GLN A 443 -15.92 -6.69 13.21
C GLN A 443 -15.50 -7.05 14.65
N ILE A 444 -14.48 -7.89 14.82
CA ILE A 444 -13.91 -8.22 16.13
C ILE A 444 -13.02 -7.06 16.58
N SER A 445 -13.14 -6.66 17.85
CA SER A 445 -12.46 -5.46 18.36
C SER A 445 -10.94 -5.57 18.45
N ASN A 446 -10.40 -6.77 18.60
CA ASN A 446 -8.95 -7.00 18.78
C ASN A 446 -8.53 -8.32 18.16
N ASP A 447 -7.21 -8.46 17.96
CA ASP A 447 -6.58 -9.76 17.77
C ASP A 447 -6.81 -10.60 19.03
N LEU A 448 -7.13 -11.88 18.87
CA LEU A 448 -7.45 -12.78 19.96
C LEU A 448 -6.17 -13.31 20.64
N GLU A 449 -5.26 -12.40 21.01
CA GLU A 449 -3.99 -12.75 21.66
C GLU A 449 -4.18 -13.08 23.14
N GLN A 450 -3.55 -14.16 23.57
CA GLN A 450 -3.59 -14.59 24.98
C GLN A 450 -2.93 -13.57 25.92
N GLY A 451 -3.50 -13.44 27.12
CA GLY A 451 -2.95 -12.65 28.21
C GLY A 451 -3.22 -11.14 28.14
N MET A 452 -3.96 -10.66 27.15
CA MET A 452 -4.41 -9.27 27.05
C MET A 452 -5.93 -9.18 27.27
N TYR A 453 -6.37 -8.24 28.11
CA TYR A 453 -7.78 -8.09 28.49
C TYR A 453 -8.29 -6.68 28.26
N LEU A 454 -9.59 -6.58 28.05
CA LEU A 454 -10.32 -5.33 27.90
C LEU A 454 -10.34 -4.53 29.20
N GLN A 455 -10.14 -3.22 29.09
CA GLN A 455 -10.15 -2.27 30.20
C GLN A 455 -11.16 -1.13 29.99
N ALA A 456 -11.41 -0.74 28.76
CA ALA A 456 -12.41 0.27 28.43
C ALA A 456 -12.97 0.05 27.03
N VAL A 457 -14.15 0.59 26.78
CA VAL A 457 -14.84 0.60 25.49
C VAL A 457 -15.39 1.99 25.19
N LYS A 458 -15.38 2.37 23.92
CA LYS A 458 -16.13 3.51 23.36
C LYS A 458 -16.97 3.01 22.21
N ILE A 459 -18.25 3.35 22.22
CA ILE A 459 -19.18 2.98 21.14
C ILE A 459 -19.75 4.27 20.57
N ASN A 460 -19.68 4.44 19.25
CA ASN A 460 -20.23 5.59 18.55
C ASN A 460 -21.29 5.15 17.55
N SER A 461 -22.28 5.98 17.35
CA SER A 461 -23.34 5.75 16.36
C SER A 461 -23.61 7.04 15.60
N SER A 462 -23.87 6.88 14.31
CA SER A 462 -24.12 8.01 13.39
C SER A 462 -25.58 8.45 13.34
N ARG A 463 -26.52 7.64 13.82
CA ARG A 463 -27.96 7.90 13.67
C ARG A 463 -28.72 7.88 15.00
N TYR A 464 -28.43 6.91 15.88
CA TYR A 464 -29.12 6.72 17.15
C TYR A 464 -28.14 6.86 18.31
N LYS A 465 -28.63 7.28 19.49
CA LYS A 465 -27.78 7.21 20.68
C LYS A 465 -27.66 5.77 21.15
N VAL A 466 -26.45 5.40 21.49
CA VAL A 466 -26.13 4.11 22.11
C VAL A 466 -25.75 4.38 23.55
N TYR A 467 -26.35 3.64 24.47
CA TYR A 467 -26.02 3.68 25.90
C TYR A 467 -25.36 2.37 26.28
N TYR A 468 -24.36 2.43 27.12
CA TYR A 468 -23.62 1.25 27.51
C TYR A 468 -22.90 1.40 28.86
N SER A 469 -22.71 0.28 29.53
CA SER A 469 -21.93 0.17 30.77
C SER A 469 -21.11 -1.12 30.77
N VAL A 470 -20.04 -1.16 31.56
CA VAL A 470 -19.17 -2.33 31.73
C VAL A 470 -19.24 -2.85 33.14
N TYR A 471 -19.05 -4.15 33.30
CA TYR A 471 -19.07 -4.83 34.58
C TYR A 471 -17.66 -5.14 35.08
N TYR A 472 -17.36 -4.78 36.32
CA TYR A 472 -16.03 -4.92 36.91
C TYR A 472 -15.88 -6.14 37.82
N GLY A 473 -16.94 -6.94 38.02
CA GLY A 473 -17.00 -8.05 38.92
C GLY A 473 -17.93 -7.81 40.11
N GLU A 474 -18.10 -8.84 40.97
CA GLU A 474 -19.09 -8.83 42.06
C GLU A 474 -18.86 -7.73 43.11
N ASP A 475 -17.59 -7.41 43.39
CA ASP A 475 -17.23 -6.41 44.40
C ASP A 475 -17.55 -4.96 43.98
N GLU A 476 -17.51 -4.66 42.70
CA GLU A 476 -17.64 -3.28 42.20
C GLU A 476 -18.87 -3.08 41.31
N GLY A 477 -19.45 -4.13 40.76
CA GLY A 477 -20.65 -4.08 39.93
C GLY A 477 -20.48 -3.39 38.57
N TRP A 478 -21.52 -2.76 38.09
CA TRP A 478 -21.60 -2.04 36.85
C TRP A 478 -21.03 -0.61 36.96
N SER A 479 -20.34 -0.15 35.91
CA SER A 479 -20.02 1.27 35.76
C SER A 479 -21.28 2.12 35.60
N GLU A 480 -21.17 3.44 35.76
CA GLU A 480 -22.20 4.35 35.28
C GLU A 480 -22.48 4.13 33.79
N GLU A 481 -23.73 4.25 33.39
CA GLU A 481 -24.12 4.21 31.98
C GLU A 481 -23.64 5.47 31.28
N VAL A 482 -22.97 5.31 30.14
CA VAL A 482 -22.48 6.38 29.30
C VAL A 482 -23.16 6.36 27.94
N SER A 483 -23.09 7.48 27.21
CA SER A 483 -23.69 7.61 25.87
C SER A 483 -22.65 7.53 24.75
N SER A 484 -23.13 7.51 23.52
CA SER A 484 -22.32 7.44 22.28
C SER A 484 -21.07 8.31 22.32
N GLY A 485 -19.90 7.70 22.10
CA GLY A 485 -18.59 8.36 22.06
C GLY A 485 -17.88 8.52 23.40
N GLU A 486 -18.58 8.38 24.52
CA GLU A 486 -17.99 8.45 25.86
C GLU A 486 -17.28 7.14 26.22
N MET A 487 -16.40 7.18 27.20
CA MET A 487 -15.66 6.00 27.65
C MET A 487 -16.39 5.30 28.79
N SER A 488 -16.73 4.04 28.62
CA SER A 488 -17.07 3.14 29.73
C SER A 488 -15.88 2.23 30.00
N GLY A 489 -15.48 2.14 31.29
CA GLY A 489 -14.28 1.41 31.68
C GLY A 489 -13.19 2.35 32.22
N THR A 490 -11.97 1.83 32.30
CA THR A 490 -10.83 2.56 32.88
C THR A 490 -9.58 2.42 32.03
N THR A 491 -8.69 3.42 32.13
CA THR A 491 -7.35 3.37 31.52
C THR A 491 -6.29 3.63 32.59
N GLY A 492 -5.12 3.04 32.44
CA GLY A 492 -3.97 3.29 33.34
C GLY A 492 -3.95 2.55 34.68
N ILE A 493 -5.05 1.98 35.13
CA ILE A 493 -5.15 1.31 36.44
C ILE A 493 -5.27 -0.23 36.38
N ARG A 494 -5.08 -0.81 35.21
CA ARG A 494 -5.05 -2.25 34.94
C ARG A 494 -6.31 -3.01 35.41
N LYS A 495 -7.48 -2.35 35.37
CA LYS A 495 -8.74 -2.92 35.81
C LYS A 495 -9.42 -3.68 34.66
N PRO A 496 -9.65 -4.98 34.76
CA PRO A 496 -10.30 -5.76 33.69
C PRO A 496 -11.82 -5.52 33.67
N ILE A 497 -12.40 -5.76 32.49
CA ILE A 497 -13.85 -5.84 32.26
C ILE A 497 -14.25 -7.31 32.23
N TYR A 498 -15.36 -7.65 32.90
CA TYR A 498 -15.95 -8.98 32.95
C TYR A 498 -17.34 -9.05 32.31
N GLY A 499 -17.90 -7.92 31.89
CA GLY A 499 -19.20 -7.88 31.24
C GLY A 499 -19.49 -6.56 30.57
N ILE A 500 -20.51 -6.54 29.74
CA ILE A 500 -21.02 -5.37 29.04
C ILE A 500 -22.53 -5.47 28.87
N LYS A 501 -23.22 -4.34 28.89
CA LYS A 501 -24.59 -4.20 28.39
C LYS A 501 -24.68 -2.98 27.52
N ILE A 502 -25.48 -3.09 26.46
CA ILE A 502 -25.59 -2.07 25.43
C ILE A 502 -27.05 -1.95 24.99
N ARG A 503 -27.53 -0.73 24.87
CA ARG A 503 -28.89 -0.44 24.36
C ARG A 503 -28.89 0.74 23.41
N LEU A 504 -29.87 0.79 22.56
CA LEU A 504 -30.19 1.96 21.73
C LEU A 504 -31.11 2.91 22.50
N ASP A 505 -31.21 4.16 22.05
CA ASP A 505 -32.28 5.05 22.46
C ASP A 505 -33.66 4.55 21.98
N ASP A 506 -34.73 5.17 22.46
CA ASP A 506 -36.13 4.75 22.12
C ASP A 506 -36.40 4.81 20.62
N ALA A 507 -35.77 5.72 19.89
CA ALA A 507 -35.94 5.84 18.46
C ALA A 507 -35.25 4.68 17.71
N GLY A 508 -33.98 4.38 18.05
CA GLY A 508 -33.25 3.26 17.49
C GLY A 508 -33.85 1.92 17.85
N ALA A 509 -34.27 1.76 19.11
CA ALA A 509 -34.91 0.55 19.60
C ALA A 509 -36.24 0.19 18.93
N LYS A 510 -36.89 1.11 18.24
CA LYS A 510 -38.09 0.82 17.45
C LYS A 510 -37.75 0.14 16.12
N GLU A 511 -36.62 0.46 15.53
CA GLU A 511 -36.25 0.04 14.18
C GLU A 511 -35.22 -1.13 14.19
N LEU A 512 -34.34 -1.14 15.20
CA LEU A 512 -33.18 -2.01 15.24
C LEU A 512 -33.07 -2.75 16.55
N ASP A 513 -32.45 -3.92 16.49
CA ASP A 513 -31.91 -4.63 17.64
C ASP A 513 -30.39 -4.45 17.66
N ILE A 514 -29.83 -4.17 18.83
CA ILE A 514 -28.38 -4.18 19.04
C ILE A 514 -27.97 -5.51 19.65
N LEU A 515 -27.07 -6.23 18.97
CA LEU A 515 -26.56 -7.52 19.40
C LEU A 515 -25.07 -7.38 19.70
N TYR A 516 -24.64 -8.02 20.77
CA TYR A 516 -23.23 -8.03 21.17
C TYR A 516 -22.85 -9.34 21.80
N ARG A 517 -21.59 -9.71 21.65
CA ARG A 517 -20.96 -10.87 22.28
C ARG A 517 -19.52 -10.58 22.64
N MET A 518 -18.96 -11.41 23.51
CA MET A 518 -17.62 -11.24 24.06
C MET A 518 -16.79 -12.51 23.88
N TYR A 519 -15.50 -12.31 23.64
CA TYR A 519 -14.51 -13.38 23.64
C TYR A 519 -13.76 -13.37 24.96
N ASN A 520 -13.70 -14.52 25.64
CA ASN A 520 -13.12 -14.64 26.96
C ASN A 520 -11.75 -15.34 26.96
N PHE A 521 -11.10 -15.38 28.13
CA PHE A 521 -9.78 -16.02 28.29
C PHE A 521 -9.79 -17.57 28.22
N HIS A 522 -10.96 -18.20 28.16
CA HIS A 522 -11.07 -19.63 27.84
C HIS A 522 -11.16 -19.89 26.33
N GLU A 523 -10.88 -18.85 25.51
CA GLU A 523 -10.90 -18.93 24.05
C GLU A 523 -12.29 -19.23 23.47
N GLU A 524 -13.34 -18.77 24.14
CA GLU A 524 -14.72 -19.00 23.75
C GLU A 524 -15.49 -17.70 23.55
N TRP A 525 -16.34 -17.67 22.52
CA TRP A 525 -17.34 -16.64 22.34
C TRP A 525 -18.55 -16.95 23.22
N THR A 526 -19.04 -15.92 23.93
CA THR A 526 -20.36 -15.98 24.56
C THR A 526 -21.47 -16.10 23.50
N THR A 527 -22.66 -16.49 23.91
CA THR A 527 -23.86 -16.29 23.10
C THR A 527 -24.10 -14.80 22.85
N TRP A 528 -24.85 -14.48 21.80
CA TRP A 528 -25.26 -13.11 21.53
C TRP A 528 -26.25 -12.63 22.57
N ALA A 529 -25.95 -11.54 23.25
CA ALA A 529 -26.87 -10.76 24.06
C ALA A 529 -27.54 -9.68 23.17
N LYS A 530 -28.69 -9.19 23.58
CA LYS A 530 -29.54 -8.30 22.79
C LYS A 530 -30.18 -7.21 23.64
N ASN A 531 -30.15 -5.97 23.18
CA ASN A 531 -30.99 -4.88 23.69
C ASN A 531 -30.99 -4.74 25.24
N ASP A 532 -29.89 -4.35 25.84
CA ASP A 532 -29.73 -4.15 27.29
C ASP A 532 -29.63 -5.45 28.13
N GLU A 533 -29.59 -6.62 27.51
CA GLU A 533 -29.30 -7.85 28.22
C GLU A 533 -27.90 -7.80 28.89
N GLU A 534 -27.82 -8.16 30.15
CA GLU A 534 -26.55 -8.20 30.85
C GLU A 534 -25.72 -9.40 30.39
N LEU A 535 -24.59 -9.12 29.76
CA LEU A 535 -23.65 -10.14 29.32
C LEU A 535 -22.46 -10.17 30.29
N ILE A 536 -22.38 -11.19 31.16
CA ILE A 536 -21.37 -11.31 32.20
C ILE A 536 -20.60 -12.63 32.02
N SER A 537 -19.30 -12.55 32.06
CA SER A 537 -18.36 -13.67 31.95
C SER A 537 -17.88 -14.11 33.33
N GLN A 538 -18.75 -14.48 34.22
CA GLN A 538 -18.56 -15.12 35.55
C GLN A 538 -17.10 -15.14 36.09
N GLY A 539 -16.46 -13.98 36.25
CA GLY A 539 -15.08 -13.83 36.71
C GLY A 539 -13.97 -14.09 35.70
N ILE A 540 -14.30 -14.44 34.45
CA ILE A 540 -13.32 -14.65 33.38
C ILE A 540 -13.11 -13.33 32.63
N LYS A 541 -11.84 -12.89 32.51
CA LYS A 541 -11.48 -11.67 31.80
C LYS A 541 -11.86 -11.76 30.33
N LEU A 542 -12.24 -10.62 29.76
CA LEU A 542 -12.60 -10.48 28.37
C LEU A 542 -11.41 -10.02 27.55
N ASN A 543 -11.30 -10.54 26.34
CA ASN A 543 -10.26 -10.20 25.39
C ASN A 543 -10.79 -9.31 24.25
N ALA A 544 -11.94 -9.65 23.69
CA ALA A 544 -12.53 -8.93 22.57
C ALA A 544 -14.05 -8.82 22.69
N ILE A 545 -14.61 -7.86 21.94
CA ILE A 545 -16.07 -7.74 21.76
C ILE A 545 -16.39 -7.69 20.27
N GLN A 546 -17.62 -8.07 19.95
CA GLN A 546 -18.21 -7.91 18.63
C GLN A 546 -19.64 -7.37 18.79
N ILE A 547 -19.95 -6.29 18.08
CA ILE A 547 -21.24 -5.59 18.19
C ILE A 547 -21.81 -5.43 16.79
N LYS A 548 -23.11 -5.71 16.60
CA LYS A 548 -23.84 -5.52 15.35
C LYS A 548 -25.25 -4.99 15.58
N LEU A 549 -25.83 -4.43 14.54
CA LEU A 549 -27.22 -4.03 14.51
C LEU A 549 -28.00 -4.93 13.54
N GLU A 550 -29.21 -5.29 13.89
CA GLU A 550 -30.12 -6.05 13.04
C GLU A 550 -31.47 -5.32 12.95
N PRO A 551 -32.05 -5.21 11.74
CA PRO A 551 -33.40 -4.68 11.60
C PRO A 551 -34.41 -5.53 12.38
N LYS A 552 -35.31 -4.89 13.11
CA LYS A 552 -36.43 -5.62 13.69
C LYS A 552 -37.29 -6.17 12.56
N GLN A 553 -37.52 -7.46 12.59
CA GLN A 553 -38.52 -8.06 11.70
C GLN A 553 -39.88 -7.53 12.10
N TYR A 554 -40.52 -6.80 11.23
CA TYR A 554 -41.93 -6.48 11.39
C TYR A 554 -42.71 -7.81 11.39
N ARG A 555 -43.27 -8.16 12.55
CA ARG A 555 -44.22 -9.24 12.68
C ARG A 555 -45.58 -8.79 12.15
#